data_b8905176f61c51ec5f00cd29c387a14b
#
_entry.id   b8905176f61c51ec5f00cd29c387a14b
#
_cell.length_a   1.000
_cell.length_b   1.000
_cell.length_c   1.000
_cell.angle_alpha   90.00
_cell.angle_beta   90.00
_cell.angle_gamma   90.00
#
_symmetry.space_group_name_H-M   'P 1'
#
loop_
_entity.id
_entity.type
_entity.pdbx_description
1 polymer ?
#
loop_
_entity_poly.entity_id
_entity_poly.type
_entity_poly.pdbx_seq_one_letter_code
_entity_poly.pdbx_strand_id
1 'polypeptide(L)'
;MTTSQTRFLALTGSAMFLAQSGGLMLAPLLVDLSNEFDISVAAAGQLAAVTFAAWAISVISVGPISDSFGRRPVTAAGLGLLGISVFASSFASNFGVLIALRVVTGLTGGMIPPNSMAAVADILTPAKRARAFGLLMAFASLSGVIGVPLVAVITSVGGWKLPFSVIGSLLIVCAVLHWFWYPRIQASGPQSISCLSRYKQMAGISLFRTALAANLLQRMAFYATLSYLAAFLISEHGLSVGETAVPLAILGIGVVVVSTMAGPVAAMNRRAQVVAGCSVAGGLAALVVFSVDITAWGTVGLALVGITFVSIGWPTFLAISTEISGSSQATAVGMLGASNQLGGVGGVALGGAFLALGGFSTVGFFCFGALLLSTVVLQFGMGARKPPE
;
A
#
# COMPACT_ATOMS: atom_id res chain seq x y z
N MET A 1 4.18 -3.76 -29.03
CA MET A 1 5.26 -3.10 -28.23
C MET A 1 6.59 -3.47 -28.86
N THR A 2 7.54 -2.54 -28.91
CA THR A 2 8.91 -2.85 -29.33
C THR A 2 9.65 -3.61 -28.22
N THR A 3 10.71 -4.35 -28.55
CA THR A 3 11.55 -5.06 -27.59
C THR A 3 12.08 -4.11 -26.48
N SER A 4 12.43 -2.88 -26.85
CA SER A 4 12.87 -1.84 -25.89
C SER A 4 11.74 -1.44 -24.91
N GLN A 5 10.51 -1.25 -25.39
CA GLN A 5 9.36 -0.94 -24.55
C GLN A 5 9.01 -2.09 -23.60
N THR A 6 9.13 -3.33 -24.04
CA THR A 6 8.90 -4.51 -23.18
C THR A 6 9.95 -4.60 -22.08
N ARG A 7 11.24 -4.41 -22.41
CA ARG A 7 12.33 -4.36 -21.42
C ARG A 7 12.12 -3.25 -20.38
N PHE A 8 11.75 -2.06 -20.83
CA PHE A 8 11.45 -0.93 -19.95
C PHE A 8 10.32 -1.26 -18.97
N LEU A 9 9.21 -1.83 -19.45
CA LEU A 9 8.07 -2.20 -18.60
C LEU A 9 8.40 -3.34 -17.64
N ALA A 10 9.16 -4.34 -18.06
CA ALA A 10 9.59 -5.43 -17.19
C ALA A 10 10.48 -4.89 -16.05
N LEU A 11 11.46 -4.04 -16.39
CA LEU A 11 12.36 -3.42 -15.44
C LEU A 11 11.60 -2.54 -14.42
N THR A 12 10.71 -1.67 -14.91
CA THR A 12 9.91 -0.79 -14.07
C THR A 12 8.90 -1.57 -13.23
N GLY A 13 8.29 -2.62 -13.79
CA GLY A 13 7.40 -3.52 -13.06
C GLY A 13 8.13 -4.26 -11.93
N SER A 14 9.33 -4.79 -12.19
CA SER A 14 10.16 -5.42 -11.16
C SER A 14 10.53 -4.45 -10.05
N ALA A 15 10.83 -3.19 -10.38
CA ALA A 15 11.08 -2.14 -9.39
C ALA A 15 9.85 -1.89 -8.50
N MET A 16 8.66 -1.82 -9.09
CA MET A 16 7.42 -1.65 -8.32
C MET A 16 7.14 -2.85 -7.42
N PHE A 17 7.30 -4.08 -7.92
CA PHE A 17 7.16 -5.30 -7.14
C PHE A 17 8.09 -5.32 -5.93
N LEU A 18 9.41 -5.10 -6.16
CA LEU A 18 10.42 -5.14 -5.10
C LEU A 18 10.24 -4.00 -4.09
N ALA A 19 9.92 -2.77 -4.55
CA ALA A 19 9.70 -1.64 -3.66
C ALA A 19 8.49 -1.89 -2.74
N GLN A 20 7.37 -2.37 -3.29
CA GLN A 20 6.19 -2.74 -2.51
C GLN A 20 6.46 -3.91 -1.56
N SER A 21 7.20 -4.93 -2.01
CA SER A 21 7.61 -6.05 -1.14
C SER A 21 8.44 -5.56 0.04
N GLY A 22 9.42 -4.67 -0.18
CA GLY A 22 10.22 -4.05 0.88
C GLY A 22 9.41 -3.18 1.86
N GLY A 23 8.33 -2.56 1.38
CA GLY A 23 7.40 -1.79 2.22
C GLY A 23 6.46 -2.67 3.06
N LEU A 24 5.99 -3.79 2.51
CA LEU A 24 4.99 -4.66 3.13
C LEU A 24 5.59 -5.86 3.89
N MET A 25 6.90 -6.09 3.82
CA MET A 25 7.57 -7.27 4.37
C MET A 25 7.45 -7.44 5.88
N LEU A 26 7.08 -6.38 6.61
CA LEU A 26 7.04 -6.42 8.08
C LEU A 26 5.90 -7.25 8.63
N ALA A 27 4.79 -7.42 7.91
CA ALA A 27 3.60 -8.11 8.41
C ALA A 27 3.88 -9.53 8.98
N PRO A 28 4.58 -10.43 8.28
CA PRO A 28 4.91 -11.75 8.84
C PRO A 28 6.05 -11.73 9.86
N LEU A 29 6.78 -10.61 10.01
CA LEU A 29 7.98 -10.51 10.86
C LEU A 29 7.70 -9.91 12.24
N LEU A 30 6.48 -9.43 12.53
CA LEU A 30 6.19 -8.66 13.74
C LEU A 30 6.49 -9.45 15.03
N VAL A 31 6.18 -10.74 15.05
CA VAL A 31 6.42 -11.60 16.22
C VAL A 31 7.92 -11.85 16.39
N ASP A 32 8.64 -12.19 15.33
CA ASP A 32 10.09 -12.41 15.40
C ASP A 32 10.84 -11.14 15.84
N LEU A 33 10.43 -9.99 15.31
CA LEU A 33 11.02 -8.69 15.68
C LEU A 33 10.68 -8.30 17.13
N SER A 34 9.48 -8.63 17.62
CA SER A 34 9.10 -8.39 19.00
C SER A 34 9.97 -9.20 19.96
N ASN A 35 10.24 -10.46 19.63
CA ASN A 35 11.08 -11.35 20.41
C ASN A 35 12.58 -10.94 20.35
N GLU A 36 13.09 -10.58 19.18
CA GLU A 36 14.50 -10.18 19.00
C GLU A 36 14.87 -8.92 19.79
N PHE A 37 13.95 -7.93 19.82
CA PHE A 37 14.21 -6.63 20.46
C PHE A 37 13.57 -6.47 21.85
N ASP A 38 12.97 -7.54 22.39
CA ASP A 38 12.26 -7.55 23.67
C ASP A 38 11.23 -6.41 23.79
N ILE A 39 10.36 -6.32 22.78
CA ILE A 39 9.30 -5.32 22.68
C ILE A 39 7.96 -5.98 22.40
N SER A 40 6.86 -5.25 22.58
CA SER A 40 5.54 -5.76 22.22
C SER A 40 5.35 -5.84 20.69
N VAL A 41 4.49 -6.76 20.23
CA VAL A 41 4.06 -6.83 18.82
C VAL A 41 3.47 -5.49 18.35
N ALA A 42 2.78 -4.78 19.24
CA ALA A 42 2.28 -3.42 18.99
C ALA A 42 3.38 -2.41 18.70
N ALA A 43 4.48 -2.46 19.46
CA ALA A 43 5.66 -1.62 19.23
C ALA A 43 6.37 -2.01 17.92
N ALA A 44 6.52 -3.30 17.62
CA ALA A 44 7.07 -3.77 16.34
C ALA A 44 6.23 -3.27 15.14
N GLY A 45 4.90 -3.20 15.27
CA GLY A 45 4.00 -2.64 14.27
C GLY A 45 4.32 -1.18 13.90
N GLN A 46 4.88 -0.37 14.83
CA GLN A 46 5.23 1.03 14.55
C GLN A 46 6.29 1.17 13.44
N LEU A 47 7.09 0.12 13.18
CA LEU A 47 8.01 0.10 12.03
C LEU A 47 7.28 0.28 10.70
N ALA A 48 6.13 -0.35 10.53
CA ALA A 48 5.31 -0.19 9.33
C ALA A 48 4.64 1.19 9.29
N ALA A 49 4.13 1.69 10.42
CA ALA A 49 3.55 3.03 10.52
C ALA A 49 4.55 4.13 10.11
N VAL A 50 5.77 4.06 10.62
CA VAL A 50 6.86 5.00 10.28
C VAL A 50 7.23 4.88 8.78
N THR A 51 7.28 3.66 8.24
CA THR A 51 7.53 3.44 6.81
C THR A 51 6.44 4.08 5.95
N PHE A 52 5.17 3.88 6.28
CA PHE A 52 4.04 4.50 5.56
C PHE A 52 4.03 6.03 5.67
N ALA A 53 4.37 6.59 6.84
CA ALA A 53 4.47 8.04 7.02
C ALA A 53 5.55 8.65 6.11
N ALA A 54 6.73 8.07 6.11
CA ALA A 54 7.84 8.48 5.25
C ALA A 54 7.49 8.31 3.75
N TRP A 55 6.81 7.22 3.41
CA TRP A 55 6.32 6.97 2.06
C TRP A 55 5.31 8.02 1.59
N ALA A 56 4.36 8.42 2.46
CA ALA A 56 3.38 9.46 2.15
C ALA A 56 4.07 10.80 1.81
N ILE A 57 5.09 11.19 2.58
CA ILE A 57 5.89 12.40 2.33
C ILE A 57 6.57 12.30 0.95
N SER A 58 7.17 11.16 0.65
CA SER A 58 7.90 10.94 -0.59
C SER A 58 7.01 11.00 -1.83
N VAL A 59 5.82 10.38 -1.78
CA VAL A 59 4.85 10.38 -2.91
C VAL A 59 4.48 11.81 -3.33
N ILE A 60 4.35 12.72 -2.35
CA ILE A 60 4.02 14.12 -2.63
C ILE A 60 5.23 14.87 -3.19
N SER A 61 6.44 14.55 -2.74
CA SER A 61 7.66 15.32 -3.02
C SER A 61 8.38 14.88 -4.29
N VAL A 62 8.22 13.63 -4.74
CA VAL A 62 9.02 13.05 -5.81
C VAL A 62 8.77 13.66 -7.19
N GLY A 63 7.56 14.13 -7.46
CA GLY A 63 7.20 14.71 -8.76
C GLY A 63 8.15 15.84 -9.18
N PRO A 64 8.24 16.95 -8.42
CA PRO A 64 9.16 18.05 -8.69
C PRO A 64 10.63 17.63 -8.76
N ILE A 65 11.07 16.69 -7.89
CA ILE A 65 12.44 16.18 -7.89
C ILE A 65 12.73 15.46 -9.20
N SER A 66 11.85 14.56 -9.61
CA SER A 66 12.02 13.75 -10.81
C SER A 66 11.89 14.57 -12.11
N ASP A 67 11.07 15.63 -12.11
CA ASP A 67 10.96 16.55 -13.22
C ASP A 67 12.24 17.40 -13.40
N SER A 68 12.89 17.76 -12.28
CA SER A 68 14.12 18.57 -12.28
C SER A 68 15.38 17.77 -12.61
N PHE A 69 15.54 16.59 -12.05
CA PHE A 69 16.74 15.76 -12.17
C PHE A 69 16.63 14.65 -13.24
N GLY A 70 15.43 14.41 -13.76
CA GLY A 70 15.13 13.37 -14.74
C GLY A 70 14.71 12.04 -14.08
N ARG A 71 13.90 11.27 -14.82
CA ARG A 71 13.28 10.01 -14.31
C ARG A 71 14.32 8.96 -13.95
N ARG A 72 15.34 8.77 -14.80
CA ARG A 72 16.35 7.71 -14.65
C ARG A 72 17.19 7.85 -13.38
N PRO A 73 17.89 8.98 -13.13
CA PRO A 73 18.71 9.10 -11.92
C PRO A 73 17.88 9.04 -10.63
N VAL A 74 16.67 9.62 -10.61
CA VAL A 74 15.79 9.59 -9.44
C VAL A 74 15.30 8.18 -9.16
N THR A 75 14.90 7.40 -10.19
CA THR A 75 14.49 5.99 -9.98
C THR A 75 15.67 5.13 -9.52
N ALA A 76 16.84 5.26 -10.16
CA ALA A 76 18.01 4.46 -9.79
C ALA A 76 18.53 4.80 -8.39
N ALA A 77 18.60 6.08 -8.03
CA ALA A 77 18.98 6.52 -6.69
C ALA A 77 17.95 6.06 -5.64
N GLY A 78 16.65 6.23 -5.93
CA GLY A 78 15.58 5.76 -5.06
C GLY A 78 15.66 4.26 -4.79
N LEU A 79 15.83 3.43 -5.83
CA LEU A 79 16.00 1.99 -5.70
C LEU A 79 17.29 1.60 -4.97
N GLY A 80 18.40 2.28 -5.25
CA GLY A 80 19.69 2.03 -4.61
C GLY A 80 19.64 2.32 -3.10
N LEU A 81 19.15 3.50 -2.72
CA LEU A 81 18.99 3.88 -1.31
C LEU A 81 17.96 3.00 -0.60
N LEU A 82 16.86 2.64 -1.27
CA LEU A 82 15.89 1.67 -0.75
C LEU A 82 16.55 0.32 -0.49
N GLY A 83 17.31 -0.19 -1.47
CA GLY A 83 18.00 -1.47 -1.35
C GLY A 83 19.04 -1.47 -0.23
N ILE A 84 19.84 -0.40 -0.13
CA ILE A 84 20.82 -0.22 0.95
C ILE A 84 20.13 -0.17 2.31
N SER A 85 19.02 0.60 2.43
CA SER A 85 18.27 0.71 3.67
C SER A 85 17.65 -0.63 4.11
N VAL A 86 17.06 -1.37 3.16
CA VAL A 86 16.48 -2.69 3.42
C VAL A 86 17.59 -3.68 3.77
N PHE A 87 18.70 -3.72 3.03
CA PHE A 87 19.83 -4.60 3.31
C PHE A 87 20.45 -4.29 4.68
N ALA A 88 20.70 -3.02 4.98
CA ALA A 88 21.25 -2.58 6.26
C ALA A 88 20.36 -2.94 7.44
N SER A 89 19.05 -3.08 7.23
CA SER A 89 18.10 -3.49 8.28
C SER A 89 18.40 -4.90 8.81
N SER A 90 19.04 -5.78 8.03
CA SER A 90 19.47 -7.10 8.51
C SER A 90 20.59 -7.04 9.56
N PHE A 91 21.27 -5.91 9.67
CA PHE A 91 22.35 -5.66 10.63
C PHE A 91 21.92 -4.74 11.77
N ALA A 92 20.64 -4.43 11.90
CA ALA A 92 20.15 -3.55 12.97
C ALA A 92 20.46 -4.18 14.34
N SER A 93 21.22 -3.43 15.14
CA SER A 93 21.65 -3.86 16.49
C SER A 93 20.62 -3.55 17.57
N ASN A 94 19.68 -2.67 17.29
CA ASN A 94 18.60 -2.27 18.20
C ASN A 94 17.41 -1.74 17.42
N PHE A 95 16.27 -1.65 18.12
CA PHE A 95 15.00 -1.21 17.53
C PHE A 95 15.06 0.22 16.97
N GLY A 96 15.78 1.15 17.61
CA GLY A 96 15.91 2.53 17.14
C GLY A 96 16.63 2.64 15.79
N VAL A 97 17.70 1.85 15.57
CA VAL A 97 18.37 1.76 14.28
C VAL A 97 17.41 1.23 13.21
N LEU A 98 16.63 0.20 13.54
CA LEU A 98 15.66 -0.34 12.60
C LEU A 98 14.58 0.68 12.23
N ILE A 99 14.07 1.48 13.19
CA ILE A 99 13.15 2.60 12.93
C ILE A 99 13.78 3.60 11.95
N ALA A 100 15.02 4.04 12.21
CA ALA A 100 15.70 5.00 11.33
C ALA A 100 15.84 4.46 9.90
N LEU A 101 16.19 3.20 9.75
CA LEU A 101 16.25 2.54 8.43
C LEU A 101 14.87 2.41 7.79
N ARG A 102 13.78 2.24 8.56
CA ARG A 102 12.42 2.23 8.03
C ARG A 102 11.97 3.59 7.53
N VAL A 103 12.42 4.69 8.15
CA VAL A 103 12.21 6.04 7.60
C VAL A 103 12.85 6.16 6.21
N VAL A 104 14.12 5.76 6.08
CA VAL A 104 14.82 5.79 4.78
C VAL A 104 14.12 4.89 3.76
N THR A 105 13.71 3.68 4.15
CA THR A 105 12.91 2.76 3.32
C THR A 105 11.64 3.43 2.80
N GLY A 106 10.89 4.11 3.66
CA GLY A 106 9.66 4.80 3.27
C GLY A 106 9.91 5.97 2.31
N LEU A 107 10.88 6.84 2.65
CA LEU A 107 11.23 7.98 1.80
C LEU A 107 11.68 7.56 0.40
N THR A 108 12.49 6.52 0.29
CA THR A 108 13.05 6.08 -0.99
C THR A 108 12.09 5.16 -1.76
N GLY A 109 11.36 4.29 -1.08
CA GLY A 109 10.33 3.43 -1.68
C GLY A 109 9.18 4.21 -2.28
N GLY A 110 8.73 5.28 -1.61
CA GLY A 110 7.67 6.17 -2.09
C GLY A 110 8.00 6.91 -3.37
N MET A 111 9.27 7.01 -3.76
CA MET A 111 9.68 7.60 -5.04
C MET A 111 9.33 6.72 -6.24
N ILE A 112 9.27 5.39 -6.06
CA ILE A 112 9.24 4.45 -7.19
C ILE A 112 7.90 4.46 -7.94
N PRO A 113 6.71 4.32 -7.31
CA PRO A 113 5.45 4.23 -8.02
C PRO A 113 5.11 5.49 -8.85
N PRO A 114 5.14 6.73 -8.30
CA PRO A 114 4.79 7.90 -9.09
C PRO A 114 5.76 8.15 -10.23
N ASN A 115 7.08 7.95 -10.00
CA ASN A 115 8.10 8.14 -11.02
C ASN A 115 8.00 7.10 -12.15
N SER A 116 7.64 5.86 -11.81
CA SER A 116 7.37 4.79 -12.77
C SER A 116 6.17 5.12 -13.68
N MET A 117 5.08 5.64 -13.09
CA MET A 117 3.90 6.06 -13.84
C MET A 117 4.21 7.26 -14.75
N ALA A 118 4.92 8.25 -14.26
CA ALA A 118 5.35 9.40 -15.05
C ALA A 118 6.20 8.96 -16.24
N ALA A 119 7.17 8.07 -16.03
CA ALA A 119 8.01 7.57 -17.11
C ALA A 119 7.24 6.79 -18.19
N VAL A 120 6.23 6.01 -17.81
CA VAL A 120 5.32 5.37 -18.78
C VAL A 120 4.58 6.43 -19.62
N ALA A 121 4.12 7.51 -18.98
CA ALA A 121 3.47 8.61 -19.69
C ALA A 121 4.41 9.34 -20.65
N ASP A 122 5.69 9.47 -20.28
CA ASP A 122 6.70 10.14 -21.11
C ASP A 122 7.15 9.28 -22.32
N ILE A 123 7.22 7.94 -22.16
CA ILE A 123 7.78 7.03 -23.18
C ILE A 123 6.71 6.46 -24.12
N LEU A 124 5.51 6.20 -23.61
CA LEU A 124 4.49 5.47 -24.37
C LEU A 124 3.42 6.41 -24.95
N THR A 125 2.94 6.04 -26.14
CA THR A 125 1.81 6.74 -26.78
C THR A 125 0.52 6.57 -25.96
N PRO A 126 -0.43 7.53 -26.00
CA PRO A 126 -1.67 7.46 -25.25
C PRO A 126 -2.42 6.14 -25.35
N ALA A 127 -2.47 5.54 -26.55
CA ALA A 127 -3.12 4.25 -26.78
C ALA A 127 -2.50 3.05 -26.04
N LYS A 128 -1.22 3.15 -25.66
CA LYS A 128 -0.49 2.08 -24.94
C LYS A 128 -0.40 2.34 -23.42
N ARG A 129 -0.63 3.58 -22.97
CA ARG A 129 -0.45 3.98 -21.56
C ARG A 129 -1.36 3.20 -20.61
N ALA A 130 -2.64 3.08 -20.94
CA ALA A 130 -3.61 2.40 -20.08
C ALA A 130 -3.21 0.93 -19.80
N ARG A 131 -2.78 0.21 -20.86
CA ARG A 131 -2.29 -1.18 -20.70
C ARG A 131 -1.00 -1.25 -19.89
N ALA A 132 -0.09 -0.30 -20.09
CA ALA A 132 1.17 -0.24 -19.34
C ALA A 132 0.94 0.07 -17.86
N PHE A 133 0.05 1.02 -17.54
CA PHE A 133 -0.35 1.31 -16.17
C PHE A 133 -0.97 0.08 -15.47
N GLY A 134 -1.88 -0.61 -16.18
CA GLY A 134 -2.47 -1.86 -15.67
C GLY A 134 -1.40 -2.91 -15.37
N LEU A 135 -0.40 -3.06 -16.24
CA LEU A 135 0.71 -3.99 -16.03
C LEU A 135 1.56 -3.60 -14.81
N LEU A 136 1.92 -2.32 -14.65
CA LEU A 136 2.67 -1.85 -13.48
C LEU A 136 1.89 -2.04 -12.19
N MET A 137 0.57 -1.80 -12.19
CA MET A 137 -0.28 -2.06 -11.03
C MET A 137 -0.36 -3.56 -10.70
N ALA A 138 -0.39 -4.43 -11.71
CA ALA A 138 -0.32 -5.88 -11.51
C ALA A 138 0.99 -6.30 -10.84
N PHE A 139 2.13 -5.77 -11.27
CA PHE A 139 3.43 -6.01 -10.61
C PHE A 139 3.42 -5.52 -9.15
N ALA A 140 2.87 -4.35 -8.88
CA ALA A 140 2.73 -3.84 -7.51
C ALA A 140 1.84 -4.75 -6.66
N SER A 141 0.73 -5.24 -7.20
CA SER A 141 -0.19 -6.15 -6.50
C SER A 141 0.41 -7.53 -6.23
N LEU A 142 1.30 -8.01 -7.12
CA LEU A 142 2.03 -9.27 -6.92
C LEU A 142 2.87 -9.28 -5.65
N SER A 143 3.25 -8.11 -5.10
CA SER A 143 3.95 -8.03 -3.81
C SER A 143 3.12 -8.61 -2.66
N GLY A 144 1.80 -8.38 -2.65
CA GLY A 144 0.90 -8.98 -1.67
C GLY A 144 0.67 -10.48 -1.89
N VAL A 145 0.63 -10.92 -3.15
CA VAL A 145 0.35 -12.32 -3.52
C VAL A 145 1.57 -13.23 -3.39
N ILE A 146 2.74 -12.74 -3.75
CA ILE A 146 3.99 -13.51 -3.80
C ILE A 146 5.02 -12.93 -2.84
N GLY A 147 5.21 -11.61 -2.83
CA GLY A 147 6.27 -10.95 -2.07
C GLY A 147 6.15 -11.18 -0.57
N VAL A 148 4.99 -10.90 0.02
CA VAL A 148 4.76 -11.06 1.46
C VAL A 148 4.79 -12.54 1.89
N PRO A 149 4.12 -13.48 1.20
CA PRO A 149 4.27 -14.91 1.50
C PRO A 149 5.70 -15.42 1.38
N LEU A 150 6.43 -14.96 0.35
CA LEU A 150 7.84 -15.35 0.17
C LEU A 150 8.72 -14.86 1.34
N VAL A 151 8.44 -13.68 1.90
CA VAL A 151 9.10 -13.21 3.13
C VAL A 151 8.88 -14.20 4.27
N ALA A 152 7.65 -14.68 4.49
CA ALA A 152 7.36 -15.66 5.54
C ALA A 152 8.15 -16.97 5.34
N VAL A 153 8.21 -17.48 4.12
CA VAL A 153 8.99 -18.68 3.77
C VAL A 153 10.48 -18.45 3.99
N ILE A 154 11.04 -17.33 3.51
CA ILE A 154 12.48 -17.04 3.70
C ILE A 154 12.80 -16.90 5.19
N THR A 155 11.90 -16.29 5.97
CA THR A 155 12.07 -16.14 7.42
C THR A 155 12.11 -17.49 8.14
N SER A 156 11.27 -18.45 7.75
CA SER A 156 11.26 -19.78 8.36
C SER A 156 12.56 -20.57 8.16
N VAL A 157 13.35 -20.22 7.12
CA VAL A 157 14.62 -20.89 6.82
C VAL A 157 15.83 -20.20 7.49
N GLY A 158 15.84 -18.87 7.53
CA GLY A 158 17.02 -18.10 7.96
C GLY A 158 16.73 -16.97 8.94
N GLY A 159 15.58 -16.98 9.61
CA GLY A 159 15.15 -15.94 10.55
C GLY A 159 14.84 -14.60 9.89
N TRP A 160 14.45 -13.63 10.71
CA TRP A 160 13.97 -12.33 10.25
C TRP A 160 15.00 -11.49 9.47
N LYS A 161 16.32 -11.74 9.64
CA LYS A 161 17.40 -11.01 8.95
C LYS A 161 17.50 -11.38 7.47
N LEU A 162 17.21 -12.63 7.13
CA LEU A 162 17.43 -13.16 5.78
C LEU A 162 16.54 -12.47 4.72
N PRO A 163 15.23 -12.25 4.91
CA PRO A 163 14.42 -11.55 3.93
C PRO A 163 14.86 -10.09 3.70
N PHE A 164 15.36 -9.40 4.72
CA PHE A 164 15.95 -8.08 4.56
C PHE A 164 17.19 -8.09 3.65
N SER A 165 18.08 -9.05 3.86
CA SER A 165 19.27 -9.22 3.03
C SER A 165 18.93 -9.58 1.59
N VAL A 166 17.98 -10.50 1.37
CA VAL A 166 17.56 -10.95 0.03
C VAL A 166 16.88 -9.83 -0.73
N ILE A 167 15.85 -9.22 -0.16
CA ILE A 167 15.10 -8.16 -0.85
C ILE A 167 15.97 -6.92 -1.06
N GLY A 168 16.80 -6.55 -0.08
CA GLY A 168 17.74 -5.45 -0.20
C GLY A 168 18.74 -5.66 -1.33
N SER A 169 19.32 -6.86 -1.45
CA SER A 169 20.23 -7.21 -2.54
C SER A 169 19.54 -7.15 -3.90
N LEU A 170 18.33 -7.69 -4.02
CA LEU A 170 17.54 -7.63 -5.26
C LEU A 170 17.20 -6.19 -5.67
N LEU A 171 16.90 -5.32 -4.71
CA LEU A 171 16.67 -3.89 -4.96
C LEU A 171 17.93 -3.19 -5.45
N ILE A 172 19.11 -3.48 -4.87
CA ILE A 172 20.39 -2.94 -5.31
C ILE A 172 20.70 -3.39 -6.75
N VAL A 173 20.53 -4.68 -7.05
CA VAL A 173 20.66 -5.19 -8.42
C VAL A 173 19.69 -4.49 -9.36
N CYS A 174 18.44 -4.33 -8.96
CA CYS A 174 17.42 -3.62 -9.74
C CYS A 174 17.84 -2.16 -10.00
N ALA A 175 18.43 -1.46 -9.02
CA ALA A 175 18.95 -0.12 -9.17
C ALA A 175 20.07 -0.04 -10.21
N VAL A 176 21.02 -0.99 -10.17
CA VAL A 176 22.11 -1.09 -11.15
C VAL A 176 21.56 -1.33 -12.55
N LEU A 177 20.59 -2.25 -12.70
CA LEU A 177 19.95 -2.50 -13.99
C LEU A 177 19.20 -1.26 -14.51
N HIS A 178 18.52 -0.51 -13.62
CA HIS A 178 17.90 0.77 -13.97
C HIS A 178 18.92 1.80 -14.44
N TRP A 179 20.06 1.88 -13.77
CA TRP A 179 21.12 2.80 -14.18
C TRP A 179 21.62 2.54 -15.60
N PHE A 180 21.76 1.29 -16.01
CA PHE A 180 22.31 0.96 -17.33
C PHE A 180 21.24 0.88 -18.42
N TRP A 181 20.05 0.36 -18.13
CA TRP A 181 19.06 -0.02 -19.14
C TRP A 181 17.81 0.86 -19.18
N TYR A 182 17.63 1.73 -18.18
CA TYR A 182 16.48 2.63 -18.19
C TYR A 182 16.67 3.74 -19.23
N PRO A 183 15.63 4.08 -20.03
CA PRO A 183 15.72 5.12 -21.04
C PRO A 183 16.09 6.47 -20.45
N ARG A 184 16.92 7.21 -21.16
CA ARG A 184 17.25 8.60 -20.80
C ARG A 184 16.08 9.49 -21.24
N ILE A 185 15.27 9.94 -20.29
CA ILE A 185 14.20 10.91 -20.51
C ILE A 185 14.77 12.26 -20.08
N GLN A 186 14.71 13.24 -20.96
CA GLN A 186 15.18 14.59 -20.64
C GLN A 186 14.33 15.18 -19.54
N ALA A 187 14.98 15.85 -18.58
CA ALA A 187 14.29 16.61 -17.55
C ALA A 187 13.50 17.76 -18.18
N SER A 188 12.26 17.94 -17.77
CA SER A 188 11.39 19.01 -18.27
C SER A 188 11.77 20.40 -17.74
N GLY A 189 12.79 20.46 -16.86
CA GLY A 189 13.18 21.65 -16.12
C GLY A 189 12.26 21.94 -14.92
N PRO A 190 12.64 22.90 -14.06
CA PRO A 190 11.87 23.25 -12.87
C PRO A 190 10.50 23.76 -13.28
N GLN A 191 9.47 22.95 -13.06
CA GLN A 191 8.09 23.41 -13.23
C GLN A 191 7.69 24.30 -12.05
N SER A 192 7.20 25.49 -12.38
CA SER A 192 6.76 26.47 -11.39
C SER A 192 5.65 25.90 -10.48
N ILE A 193 5.61 26.44 -9.27
CA ILE A 193 4.80 26.09 -8.06
C ILE A 193 3.24 26.16 -8.28
N SER A 194 2.76 25.88 -9.47
CA SER A 194 1.31 25.77 -9.74
C SER A 194 0.67 24.52 -9.06
N CYS A 195 1.49 23.64 -8.48
CA CYS A 195 0.99 22.44 -7.78
C CYS A 195 0.11 22.79 -6.59
N LEU A 196 0.54 23.74 -5.74
CA LEU A 196 -0.21 24.06 -4.50
C LEU A 196 -1.62 24.62 -4.78
N SER A 197 -1.78 25.39 -5.85
CA SER A 197 -3.09 25.90 -6.26
C SER A 197 -4.02 24.78 -6.71
N ARG A 198 -3.50 23.77 -7.43
CA ARG A 198 -4.27 22.59 -7.86
C ARG A 198 -4.67 21.72 -6.65
N TYR A 199 -3.78 21.55 -5.67
CA TYR A 199 -4.09 20.85 -4.41
C TYR A 199 -5.21 21.57 -3.65
N LYS A 200 -5.14 22.89 -3.51
CA LYS A 200 -6.19 23.70 -2.87
C LYS A 200 -7.52 23.62 -3.63
N GLN A 201 -7.48 23.70 -4.96
CA GLN A 201 -8.66 23.56 -5.80
C GLN A 201 -9.35 22.21 -5.59
N MET A 202 -8.60 21.12 -5.65
CA MET A 202 -9.13 19.77 -5.42
C MET A 202 -9.67 19.60 -4.01
N ALA A 203 -8.95 20.09 -2.99
CA ALA A 203 -9.41 20.06 -1.61
C ALA A 203 -10.67 20.92 -1.37
N GLY A 204 -10.97 21.89 -2.24
CA GLY A 204 -12.19 22.67 -2.24
C GLY A 204 -13.45 21.86 -2.63
N ILE A 205 -13.30 20.77 -3.39
CA ILE A 205 -14.42 19.96 -3.88
C ILE A 205 -14.93 19.05 -2.75
N SER A 206 -16.14 19.28 -2.27
CA SER A 206 -16.73 18.52 -1.16
C SER A 206 -16.76 17.02 -1.42
N LEU A 207 -17.17 16.59 -2.61
CA LEU A 207 -17.23 15.18 -3.00
C LEU A 207 -15.83 14.53 -3.00
N PHE A 208 -14.79 15.28 -3.38
CA PHE A 208 -13.41 14.80 -3.34
C PHE A 208 -12.92 14.61 -1.89
N ARG A 209 -13.21 15.56 -1.00
CA ARG A 209 -12.89 15.41 0.43
C ARG A 209 -13.59 14.20 1.05
N THR A 210 -14.84 13.97 0.71
CA THR A 210 -15.60 12.78 1.14
C THR A 210 -14.92 11.51 0.68
N ALA A 211 -14.51 11.43 -0.61
CA ALA A 211 -13.82 10.27 -1.15
C ALA A 211 -12.46 10.05 -0.46
N LEU A 212 -11.69 11.12 -0.20
CA LEU A 212 -10.41 11.04 0.51
C LEU A 212 -10.58 10.54 1.96
N ALA A 213 -11.56 11.10 2.69
CA ALA A 213 -11.81 10.71 4.08
C ALA A 213 -12.31 9.26 4.18
N ALA A 214 -13.23 8.87 3.31
CA ALA A 214 -13.71 7.49 3.27
C ALA A 214 -12.60 6.51 2.89
N ASN A 215 -11.77 6.85 1.90
CA ASN A 215 -10.60 6.04 1.54
C ASN A 215 -9.62 5.92 2.71
N LEU A 216 -9.29 7.03 3.39
CA LEU A 216 -8.41 7.05 4.55
C LEU A 216 -8.87 6.01 5.59
N LEU A 217 -10.14 6.08 5.99
CA LEU A 217 -10.72 5.21 7.00
C LEU A 217 -10.75 3.74 6.56
N GLN A 218 -11.09 3.46 5.30
CA GLN A 218 -11.01 2.11 4.76
C GLN A 218 -9.58 1.57 4.74
N ARG A 219 -8.61 2.39 4.38
CA ARG A 219 -7.19 2.00 4.37
C ARG A 219 -6.65 1.78 5.76
N MET A 220 -7.14 2.51 6.78
CA MET A 220 -6.80 2.24 8.18
C MET A 220 -7.18 0.81 8.56
N ALA A 221 -8.42 0.41 8.34
CA ALA A 221 -8.87 -0.96 8.66
C ALA A 221 -8.14 -2.02 7.81
N PHE A 222 -7.95 -1.76 6.50
CA PHE A 222 -7.25 -2.66 5.59
C PHE A 222 -5.82 -2.94 6.05
N TYR A 223 -5.02 -1.90 6.31
CA TYR A 223 -3.63 -2.06 6.71
C TYR A 223 -3.47 -2.57 8.13
N ALA A 224 -4.38 -2.23 9.06
CA ALA A 224 -4.40 -2.84 10.39
C ALA A 224 -4.64 -4.35 10.30
N THR A 225 -5.66 -4.78 9.57
CA THR A 225 -5.95 -6.20 9.37
C THR A 225 -4.76 -6.92 8.72
N LEU A 226 -4.20 -6.36 7.65
CA LEU A 226 -3.11 -6.99 6.91
C LEU A 226 -1.83 -7.10 7.75
N SER A 227 -1.53 -6.10 8.58
CA SER A 227 -0.32 -6.07 9.40
C SER A 227 -0.41 -6.98 10.62
N TYR A 228 -1.57 -7.07 11.27
CA TYR A 228 -1.71 -7.81 12.52
C TYR A 228 -2.26 -9.23 12.35
N LEU A 229 -2.80 -9.60 11.17
CA LEU A 229 -3.36 -10.93 10.94
C LEU A 229 -2.29 -12.04 11.05
N ALA A 230 -1.09 -11.83 10.50
CA ALA A 230 -0.02 -12.81 10.62
C ALA A 230 0.37 -13.02 12.10
N ALA A 231 0.53 -11.90 12.84
CA ALA A 231 0.82 -11.96 14.28
C ALA A 231 -0.31 -12.65 15.06
N PHE A 232 -1.58 -12.40 14.70
CA PHE A 232 -2.74 -13.08 15.30
C PHE A 232 -2.70 -14.60 15.05
N LEU A 233 -2.44 -15.03 13.82
CA LEU A 233 -2.33 -16.44 13.47
C LEU A 233 -1.18 -17.13 14.20
N ILE A 234 -0.07 -16.46 14.41
CA ILE A 234 1.08 -16.99 15.15
C ILE A 234 0.78 -17.05 16.64
N SER A 235 0.29 -15.96 17.24
CA SER A 235 0.14 -15.84 18.68
C SER A 235 -1.06 -16.61 19.23
N GLU A 236 -2.21 -16.59 18.52
CA GLU A 236 -3.46 -17.17 19.02
C GLU A 236 -3.71 -18.59 18.46
N HIS A 237 -3.24 -18.88 17.24
CA HIS A 237 -3.44 -20.18 16.61
C HIS A 237 -2.18 -21.06 16.60
N GLY A 238 -1.03 -20.55 17.09
CA GLY A 238 0.22 -21.31 17.20
C GLY A 238 0.88 -21.67 15.87
N LEU A 239 0.55 -20.96 14.78
CA LEU A 239 1.21 -21.16 13.50
C LEU A 239 2.67 -20.69 13.57
N SER A 240 3.56 -21.40 12.89
CA SER A 240 4.90 -20.89 12.61
C SER A 240 4.85 -19.76 11.56
N VAL A 241 5.88 -18.91 11.52
CA VAL A 241 5.97 -17.82 10.51
C VAL A 241 5.86 -18.38 9.09
N GLY A 242 6.50 -19.50 8.78
CA GLY A 242 6.42 -20.16 7.47
C GLY A 242 5.01 -20.61 7.09
N GLU A 243 4.24 -21.11 8.05
CA GLU A 243 2.87 -21.55 7.82
C GLU A 243 1.91 -20.39 7.51
N THR A 244 2.25 -19.15 7.89
CA THR A 244 1.46 -17.97 7.52
C THR A 244 1.57 -17.62 6.02
N ALA A 245 2.53 -18.18 5.31
CA ALA A 245 2.74 -17.88 3.88
C ALA A 245 1.50 -18.18 3.03
N VAL A 246 0.88 -19.35 3.22
CA VAL A 246 -0.33 -19.75 2.46
C VAL A 246 -1.53 -18.85 2.78
N PRO A 247 -1.90 -18.61 4.06
CA PRO A 247 -2.89 -17.61 4.43
C PRO A 247 -2.68 -16.25 3.77
N LEU A 248 -1.47 -15.70 3.85
CA LEU A 248 -1.17 -14.38 3.28
C LEU A 248 -1.25 -14.37 1.74
N ALA A 249 -0.84 -15.45 1.07
CA ALA A 249 -1.01 -15.62 -0.37
C ALA A 249 -2.49 -15.62 -0.80
N ILE A 250 -3.33 -16.35 -0.05
CA ILE A 250 -4.78 -16.41 -0.30
C ILE A 250 -5.40 -15.02 -0.20
N LEU A 251 -5.03 -14.24 0.82
CA LEU A 251 -5.51 -12.87 0.97
C LEU A 251 -5.04 -11.96 -0.16
N GLY A 252 -3.76 -12.07 -0.55
CA GLY A 252 -3.20 -11.33 -1.67
C GLY A 252 -3.93 -11.63 -2.98
N ILE A 253 -4.20 -12.90 -3.28
CA ILE A 253 -4.99 -13.34 -4.44
C ILE A 253 -6.40 -12.72 -4.39
N GLY A 254 -7.07 -12.77 -3.24
CA GLY A 254 -8.38 -12.15 -3.05
C GLY A 254 -8.41 -10.67 -3.39
N VAL A 255 -7.43 -9.91 -2.92
CA VAL A 255 -7.29 -8.48 -3.24
C VAL A 255 -7.14 -8.25 -4.75
N VAL A 256 -6.31 -9.05 -5.43
CA VAL A 256 -6.10 -8.92 -6.89
C VAL A 256 -7.39 -9.26 -7.65
N VAL A 257 -8.03 -10.39 -7.34
CA VAL A 257 -9.27 -10.82 -8.01
C VAL A 257 -10.34 -9.74 -7.90
N VAL A 258 -10.56 -9.21 -6.70
CA VAL A 258 -11.59 -8.17 -6.47
C VAL A 258 -11.22 -6.86 -7.13
N SER A 259 -9.94 -6.48 -7.15
CA SER A 259 -9.52 -5.27 -7.85
C SER A 259 -9.84 -5.31 -9.34
N THR A 260 -9.80 -6.51 -9.97
CA THR A 260 -10.21 -6.67 -11.38
C THR A 260 -11.73 -6.65 -11.57
N MET A 261 -12.49 -7.08 -10.56
CA MET A 261 -13.96 -7.12 -10.59
C MET A 261 -14.61 -5.80 -10.13
N ALA A 262 -13.87 -4.87 -9.56
CA ALA A 262 -14.41 -3.61 -9.05
C ALA A 262 -14.82 -2.60 -10.14
N GLY A 263 -14.40 -2.80 -11.39
CA GLY A 263 -14.79 -1.94 -12.52
C GLY A 263 -16.31 -1.79 -12.68
N PRO A 264 -17.10 -2.87 -12.73
CA PRO A 264 -18.57 -2.79 -12.74
C PRO A 264 -19.16 -2.00 -11.57
N VAL A 265 -18.63 -2.17 -10.35
CA VAL A 265 -19.08 -1.42 -9.17
C VAL A 265 -18.79 0.08 -9.33
N ALA A 266 -17.61 0.44 -9.82
CA ALA A 266 -17.24 1.83 -10.05
C ALA A 266 -18.15 2.53 -11.08
N ALA A 267 -18.73 1.78 -12.02
CA ALA A 267 -19.67 2.27 -13.04
C ALA A 267 -21.13 2.37 -12.56
N MET A 268 -21.47 1.85 -11.38
CA MET A 268 -22.85 1.87 -10.88
C MET A 268 -23.27 3.26 -10.41
N ASN A 269 -24.54 3.65 -10.65
CA ASN A 269 -25.12 4.87 -10.11
C ASN A 269 -25.15 4.89 -8.57
N ARG A 270 -25.27 3.70 -7.93
CA ARG A 270 -25.30 3.53 -6.47
C ARG A 270 -23.99 3.06 -5.88
N ARG A 271 -22.86 3.31 -6.57
CA ARG A 271 -21.51 2.85 -6.16
C ARG A 271 -21.13 3.22 -4.73
N ALA A 272 -21.50 4.41 -4.26
CA ALA A 272 -21.24 4.83 -2.88
C ALA A 272 -21.99 3.96 -1.85
N GLN A 273 -23.24 3.58 -2.14
CA GLN A 273 -24.03 2.70 -1.27
C GLN A 273 -23.47 1.26 -1.26
N VAL A 274 -23.02 0.76 -2.43
CA VAL A 274 -22.37 -0.55 -2.53
C VAL A 274 -21.08 -0.58 -1.72
N VAL A 275 -20.21 0.44 -1.88
CA VAL A 275 -18.97 0.56 -1.11
C VAL A 275 -19.24 0.69 0.39
N ALA A 276 -20.28 1.44 0.78
CA ALA A 276 -20.72 1.56 2.17
C ALA A 276 -21.15 0.21 2.75
N GLY A 277 -21.98 -0.56 2.05
CA GLY A 277 -22.39 -1.90 2.44
C GLY A 277 -21.21 -2.87 2.56
N CYS A 278 -20.31 -2.84 1.58
CA CYS A 278 -19.05 -3.61 1.61
C CYS A 278 -18.16 -3.23 2.80
N SER A 279 -18.12 -1.93 3.17
CA SER A 279 -17.37 -1.48 4.34
C SER A 279 -17.93 -2.05 5.64
N VAL A 280 -19.26 -2.05 5.80
CA VAL A 280 -19.91 -2.64 6.98
C VAL A 280 -19.65 -4.14 7.04
N ALA A 281 -19.85 -4.88 5.94
CA ALA A 281 -19.58 -6.31 5.88
C ALA A 281 -18.12 -6.65 6.17
N GLY A 282 -17.19 -5.89 5.58
CA GLY A 282 -15.74 -6.05 5.84
C GLY A 282 -15.36 -5.73 7.28
N GLY A 283 -16.02 -4.74 7.89
CA GLY A 283 -15.82 -4.39 9.30
C GLY A 283 -16.32 -5.46 10.26
N LEU A 284 -17.49 -6.01 10.00
CA LEU A 284 -18.04 -7.14 10.78
C LEU A 284 -17.12 -8.38 10.66
N ALA A 285 -16.63 -8.67 9.45
CA ALA A 285 -15.68 -9.74 9.24
C ALA A 285 -14.40 -9.52 10.05
N ALA A 286 -13.80 -8.32 10.02
CA ALA A 286 -12.61 -7.99 10.80
C ALA A 286 -12.86 -8.08 12.31
N LEU A 287 -14.03 -7.64 12.79
CA LEU A 287 -14.42 -7.78 14.19
C LEU A 287 -14.46 -9.24 14.62
N VAL A 288 -15.11 -10.11 13.85
CA VAL A 288 -15.22 -11.54 14.16
C VAL A 288 -13.84 -12.21 14.08
N VAL A 289 -13.02 -11.90 13.07
CA VAL A 289 -11.66 -12.42 12.90
C VAL A 289 -10.82 -12.26 14.16
N PHE A 290 -10.85 -11.07 14.76
CA PHE A 290 -9.99 -10.75 15.90
C PHE A 290 -10.64 -10.95 17.28
N SER A 291 -11.95 -11.22 17.36
CA SER A 291 -12.68 -11.26 18.63
C SER A 291 -13.33 -12.59 18.95
N VAL A 292 -13.46 -13.47 17.96
CA VAL A 292 -14.13 -14.77 18.14
C VAL A 292 -13.13 -15.90 17.94
N ASP A 293 -13.12 -16.84 18.86
CA ASP A 293 -12.29 -18.04 18.73
C ASP A 293 -12.89 -18.98 17.69
N ILE A 294 -12.29 -18.96 16.51
CA ILE A 294 -12.62 -19.82 15.37
C ILE A 294 -11.33 -20.51 14.89
N THR A 295 -11.45 -21.57 14.11
CA THR A 295 -10.26 -22.27 13.59
C THR A 295 -9.37 -21.35 12.76
N ALA A 296 -8.06 -21.62 12.70
CA ALA A 296 -7.12 -20.84 11.89
C ALA A 296 -7.58 -20.65 10.43
N TRP A 297 -8.08 -21.69 9.79
CA TRP A 297 -8.61 -21.62 8.43
C TRP A 297 -9.94 -20.88 8.33
N GLY A 298 -10.78 -20.94 9.36
CA GLY A 298 -11.98 -20.12 9.49
C GLY A 298 -11.64 -18.63 9.56
N THR A 299 -10.62 -18.29 10.36
CA THR A 299 -10.05 -16.93 10.46
C THR A 299 -9.56 -16.44 9.09
N VAL A 300 -8.79 -17.27 8.37
CA VAL A 300 -8.28 -16.93 7.02
C VAL A 300 -9.42 -16.72 6.02
N GLY A 301 -10.42 -17.62 6.03
CA GLY A 301 -11.58 -17.50 5.13
C GLY A 301 -12.39 -16.23 5.40
N LEU A 302 -12.62 -15.91 6.67
CA LEU A 302 -13.37 -14.71 7.05
C LEU A 302 -12.54 -13.43 6.80
N ALA A 303 -11.23 -13.46 7.05
CA ALA A 303 -10.33 -12.36 6.71
C ALA A 303 -10.29 -12.12 5.20
N LEU A 304 -10.29 -13.18 4.38
CA LEU A 304 -10.38 -13.09 2.93
C LEU A 304 -11.66 -12.37 2.51
N VAL A 305 -12.81 -12.77 3.05
CA VAL A 305 -14.10 -12.11 2.78
C VAL A 305 -14.04 -10.64 3.17
N GLY A 306 -13.55 -10.32 4.37
CA GLY A 306 -13.44 -8.96 4.88
C GLY A 306 -12.55 -8.07 4.01
N ILE A 307 -11.33 -8.51 3.74
CA ILE A 307 -10.36 -7.77 2.91
C ILE A 307 -10.88 -7.59 1.48
N THR A 308 -11.56 -8.60 0.94
CA THR A 308 -12.17 -8.56 -0.38
C THR A 308 -13.21 -7.45 -0.48
N PHE A 309 -14.14 -7.37 0.46
CA PHE A 309 -15.15 -6.31 0.50
C PHE A 309 -14.51 -4.91 0.64
N VAL A 310 -13.54 -4.73 1.52
CA VAL A 310 -12.85 -3.44 1.70
C VAL A 310 -12.07 -3.04 0.45
N SER A 311 -11.54 -4.01 -0.31
CA SER A 311 -10.74 -3.74 -1.51
C SER A 311 -11.55 -3.18 -2.68
N ILE A 312 -12.87 -3.35 -2.71
CA ILE A 312 -13.78 -2.75 -3.71
C ILE A 312 -13.73 -1.21 -3.65
N GLY A 313 -13.45 -0.65 -2.48
CA GLY A 313 -13.43 0.81 -2.28
C GLY A 313 -12.37 1.53 -3.10
N TRP A 314 -11.14 1.02 -3.16
CA TRP A 314 -10.03 1.70 -3.81
C TRP A 314 -10.26 2.04 -5.29
N PRO A 315 -10.64 1.10 -6.18
CA PRO A 315 -10.93 1.41 -7.58
C PRO A 315 -12.13 2.36 -7.72
N THR A 316 -13.11 2.25 -6.85
CA THR A 316 -14.30 3.13 -6.87
C THR A 316 -13.94 4.56 -6.48
N PHE A 317 -13.13 4.76 -5.44
CA PHE A 317 -12.64 6.10 -5.07
C PHE A 317 -11.73 6.70 -6.13
N LEU A 318 -10.92 5.88 -6.79
CA LEU A 318 -10.08 6.31 -7.90
C LEU A 318 -10.95 6.80 -9.08
N ALA A 319 -12.00 6.06 -9.45
CA ALA A 319 -12.94 6.46 -10.49
C ALA A 319 -13.64 7.79 -10.14
N ILE A 320 -14.20 7.89 -8.93
CA ILE A 320 -14.84 9.13 -8.46
C ILE A 320 -13.85 10.30 -8.52
N SER A 321 -12.63 10.12 -8.02
CA SER A 321 -11.63 11.18 -7.98
C SER A 321 -11.21 11.66 -9.38
N THR A 322 -11.10 10.74 -10.34
CA THR A 322 -10.75 11.09 -11.73
C THR A 322 -11.90 11.76 -12.47
N GLU A 323 -13.14 11.36 -12.23
CA GLU A 323 -14.33 11.98 -12.85
C GLU A 323 -14.52 13.45 -12.45
N ILE A 324 -14.27 13.78 -11.17
CA ILE A 324 -14.52 15.13 -10.64
C ILE A 324 -13.31 16.08 -10.78
N SER A 325 -12.16 15.57 -11.20
CA SER A 325 -10.91 16.34 -11.24
C SER A 325 -10.69 17.15 -12.54
N GLY A 326 -11.49 16.91 -13.58
CA GLY A 326 -11.32 17.58 -14.86
C GLY A 326 -9.89 17.50 -15.39
N SER A 327 -9.22 18.63 -15.56
CA SER A 327 -7.82 18.71 -16.02
C SER A 327 -6.79 18.35 -14.95
N SER A 328 -7.19 18.16 -13.70
CA SER A 328 -6.31 17.92 -12.54
C SER A 328 -6.23 16.46 -12.11
N GLN A 329 -6.46 15.50 -13.03
CA GLN A 329 -6.52 14.06 -12.73
C GLN A 329 -5.26 13.54 -12.00
N ALA A 330 -4.07 13.93 -12.43
CA ALA A 330 -2.83 13.51 -11.80
C ALA A 330 -2.74 13.98 -10.34
N THR A 331 -3.19 15.20 -10.05
CA THR A 331 -3.24 15.75 -8.69
C THR A 331 -4.24 14.97 -7.82
N ALA A 332 -5.42 14.65 -8.36
CA ALA A 332 -6.44 13.89 -7.64
C ALA A 332 -5.96 12.48 -7.30
N VAL A 333 -5.35 11.78 -8.24
CA VAL A 333 -4.75 10.44 -8.03
C VAL A 333 -3.63 10.50 -7.01
N GLY A 334 -2.77 11.52 -7.06
CA GLY A 334 -1.70 11.74 -6.09
C GLY A 334 -2.23 11.97 -4.66
N MET A 335 -3.26 12.80 -4.50
CA MET A 335 -3.90 13.03 -3.20
C MET A 335 -4.59 11.76 -2.66
N LEU A 336 -5.24 10.99 -3.53
CA LEU A 336 -5.84 9.71 -3.15
C LEU A 336 -4.76 8.70 -2.73
N GLY A 337 -3.63 8.66 -3.44
CA GLY A 337 -2.46 7.86 -3.08
C GLY A 337 -1.86 8.26 -1.73
N ALA A 338 -1.75 9.55 -1.44
CA ALA A 338 -1.33 10.05 -0.13
C ALA A 338 -2.32 9.65 0.98
N SER A 339 -3.63 9.77 0.72
CA SER A 339 -4.68 9.30 1.64
C SER A 339 -4.57 7.80 1.92
N ASN A 340 -4.23 6.99 0.92
CA ASN A 340 -3.98 5.56 1.08
C ASN A 340 -2.83 5.28 2.05
N GLN A 341 -1.71 5.99 1.91
CA GLN A 341 -0.54 5.82 2.78
C GLN A 341 -0.78 6.35 4.20
N LEU A 342 -1.48 7.50 4.34
CA LEU A 342 -1.90 8.01 5.63
C LEU A 342 -2.86 7.05 6.33
N GLY A 343 -3.73 6.37 5.57
CA GLY A 343 -4.54 5.27 6.07
C GLY A 343 -3.69 4.12 6.61
N GLY A 344 -2.59 3.79 5.93
CA GLY A 344 -1.59 2.82 6.41
C GLY A 344 -0.97 3.25 7.73
N VAL A 345 -0.53 4.52 7.84
CA VAL A 345 -0.02 5.10 9.10
C VAL A 345 -1.04 4.94 10.23
N GLY A 346 -2.25 5.47 10.03
CA GLY A 346 -3.30 5.45 11.05
C GLY A 346 -3.72 4.02 11.41
N GLY A 347 -3.84 3.15 10.41
CA GLY A 347 -4.23 1.75 10.60
C GLY A 347 -3.24 0.97 11.45
N VAL A 348 -1.97 1.05 11.11
CA VAL A 348 -0.94 0.28 11.85
C VAL A 348 -0.62 0.91 13.20
N ALA A 349 -0.51 2.24 13.26
CA ALA A 349 -0.20 2.93 14.52
C ALA A 349 -1.33 2.80 15.54
N LEU A 350 -2.57 3.12 15.15
CA LEU A 350 -3.72 3.00 16.05
C LEU A 350 -4.09 1.53 16.29
N GLY A 351 -4.01 0.66 15.26
CA GLY A 351 -4.19 -0.77 15.45
C GLY A 351 -3.23 -1.35 16.49
N GLY A 352 -1.95 -0.92 16.47
CA GLY A 352 -0.98 -1.29 17.49
C GLY A 352 -1.30 -0.72 18.87
N ALA A 353 -1.76 0.53 18.93
CA ALA A 353 -2.19 1.13 20.20
C ALA A 353 -3.39 0.38 20.80
N PHE A 354 -4.39 0.04 19.99
CA PHE A 354 -5.52 -0.79 20.41
C PHE A 354 -5.07 -2.19 20.84
N LEU A 355 -4.14 -2.83 20.09
CA LEU A 355 -3.56 -4.11 20.46
C LEU A 355 -2.90 -4.05 21.86
N ALA A 356 -2.16 -2.99 22.15
CA ALA A 356 -1.51 -2.80 23.44
C ALA A 356 -2.51 -2.57 24.59
N LEU A 357 -3.69 -1.98 24.32
CA LEU A 357 -4.71 -1.70 25.30
C LEU A 357 -5.54 -2.92 25.71
N GLY A 358 -5.84 -3.83 24.79
CA GLY A 358 -6.78 -4.91 25.07
C GLY A 358 -6.66 -6.12 24.15
N GLY A 359 -5.49 -6.37 23.57
CA GLY A 359 -5.23 -7.52 22.72
C GLY A 359 -5.86 -7.42 21.33
N PHE A 360 -5.87 -8.52 20.60
CA PHE A 360 -6.34 -8.55 19.22
C PHE A 360 -7.82 -8.19 19.05
N SER A 361 -8.67 -8.50 20.01
CA SER A 361 -10.10 -8.15 19.95
C SER A 361 -10.31 -6.64 19.77
N THR A 362 -9.50 -5.81 20.42
CA THR A 362 -9.61 -4.34 20.28
C THR A 362 -9.16 -3.86 18.90
N VAL A 363 -8.26 -4.57 18.21
CA VAL A 363 -7.94 -4.33 16.79
C VAL A 363 -9.17 -4.58 15.93
N GLY A 364 -9.94 -5.63 16.20
CA GLY A 364 -11.22 -5.92 15.53
C GLY A 364 -12.24 -4.79 15.70
N PHE A 365 -12.42 -4.30 16.92
CA PHE A 365 -13.29 -3.15 17.22
C PHE A 365 -12.82 -1.87 16.49
N PHE A 366 -11.51 -1.61 16.47
CA PHE A 366 -10.94 -0.49 15.74
C PHE A 366 -11.23 -0.58 14.23
N CYS A 367 -11.00 -1.74 13.60
CA CYS A 367 -11.28 -1.97 12.18
C CYS A 367 -12.76 -1.77 11.86
N PHE A 368 -13.65 -2.32 12.67
CA PHE A 368 -15.09 -2.15 12.52
C PHE A 368 -15.51 -0.69 12.65
N GLY A 369 -15.04 0.01 13.69
CA GLY A 369 -15.32 1.42 13.93
C GLY A 369 -14.86 2.32 12.78
N ALA A 370 -13.64 2.09 12.25
CA ALA A 370 -13.10 2.84 11.11
C ALA A 370 -13.95 2.63 9.84
N LEU A 371 -14.39 1.41 9.56
CA LEU A 371 -15.22 1.08 8.40
C LEU A 371 -16.64 1.57 8.56
N LEU A 372 -17.21 1.53 9.75
CA LEU A 372 -18.49 2.13 10.05
C LEU A 372 -18.45 3.66 9.86
N LEU A 373 -17.41 4.32 10.35
CA LEU A 373 -17.21 5.76 10.15
C LEU A 373 -17.02 6.10 8.66
N SER A 374 -16.31 5.26 7.90
CA SER A 374 -16.22 5.41 6.44
C SER A 374 -17.60 5.35 5.78
N THR A 375 -18.44 4.43 6.22
CA THR A 375 -19.83 4.30 5.74
C THR A 375 -20.64 5.57 6.03
N VAL A 376 -20.55 6.09 7.25
CA VAL A 376 -21.21 7.35 7.65
C VAL A 376 -20.75 8.52 6.77
N VAL A 377 -19.44 8.66 6.58
CA VAL A 377 -18.86 9.70 5.71
C VAL A 377 -19.38 9.60 4.29
N LEU A 378 -19.48 8.39 3.73
CA LEU A 378 -20.02 8.19 2.38
C LEU A 378 -21.50 8.53 2.28
N GLN A 379 -22.33 8.12 3.24
CA GLN A 379 -23.76 8.36 3.24
C GLN A 379 -24.09 9.85 3.33
N PHE A 380 -23.44 10.58 4.25
CA PHE A 380 -23.68 12.02 4.42
C PHE A 380 -23.02 12.87 3.32
N GLY A 381 -21.85 12.48 2.83
CA GLY A 381 -21.10 13.27 1.85
C GLY A 381 -21.54 13.07 0.40
N MET A 382 -22.08 11.90 0.05
CA MET A 382 -22.54 11.57 -1.31
C MET A 382 -24.05 11.42 -1.43
N GLY A 383 -24.79 11.21 -0.31
CA GLY A 383 -26.24 11.04 -0.29
C GLY A 383 -27.02 12.35 -0.46
N ALA A 384 -26.38 13.50 -0.28
CA ALA A 384 -27.03 14.82 -0.35
C ALA A 384 -27.25 15.35 -1.78
N ARG A 385 -26.85 14.62 -2.82
CA ARG A 385 -27.11 15.03 -4.21
C ARG A 385 -28.09 14.08 -4.88
N LYS A 386 -29.33 14.57 -5.12
CA LYS A 386 -30.19 14.03 -6.17
C LYS A 386 -29.41 14.12 -7.50
N PRO A 387 -29.52 13.10 -8.39
CA PRO A 387 -29.01 13.23 -9.75
C PRO A 387 -29.63 14.50 -10.39
N PRO A 388 -28.88 15.25 -11.22
CA PRO A 388 -29.50 16.27 -12.06
C PRO A 388 -30.53 15.55 -12.94
N GLU A 389 -31.76 16.10 -12.95
CA GLU A 389 -32.89 15.67 -13.79
C GLU A 389 -32.53 15.83 -15.27
#